data_d802ed5a0a458de6e5dbb8e7dd2f2cc9
#
_entry.id   d802ed5a0a458de6e5dbb8e7dd2f2cc9
#
_cell.length_a   1.000
_cell.length_b   1.000
_cell.length_c   1.000
_cell.angle_alpha   90.00
_cell.angle_beta   90.00
_cell.angle_gamma   90.00
#
_symmetry.space_group_name_H-M   'P 1'
#
loop_
_entity.id
_entity.type
_entity.pdbx_description
1 polymer ?
#
loop_
_entity_poly.entity_id
_entity_poly.type
_entity_poly.pdbx_seq_one_letter_code
_entity_poly.pdbx_strand_id
1 'polypeptide(L)'
;MEQRLSKKVMILTGAGQIGMAIARRIGSGMKIVIGDKNIGNAHAIARTMNQAGFDTIPLEMDLSSRDSILHLIAEAQRYGNISMLVNAAGVSPSQASVETILKVDLYGTAVLLEEVGKVICPGGSGVTISSQSGHRMPALTAEQDEQLAMTPTEELLNLELLQPGNIKDTLHAYQMAKRCNVKRVMAEAVKWGAKGARINSISPGIVVTPL
;
A
#
# COMPACT_ATOMS: atom_id res chain seq x y z
N MET A 1 -20.03 19.53 26.80
CA MET A 1 -19.92 19.26 25.33
C MET A 1 -19.17 17.94 25.21
N GLU A 2 -19.89 16.82 25.06
CA GLU A 2 -19.26 15.51 24.81
C GLU A 2 -18.44 15.60 23.52
N GLN A 3 -17.13 15.45 23.64
CA GLN A 3 -16.28 15.21 22.47
C GLN A 3 -16.75 13.87 21.87
N ARG A 4 -17.54 13.90 20.80
CA ARG A 4 -17.77 12.72 19.98
C ARG A 4 -16.39 12.22 19.58
N LEU A 5 -15.96 11.11 20.16
CA LEU A 5 -14.74 10.42 19.77
C LEU A 5 -14.81 10.19 18.27
N SER A 6 -13.92 10.84 17.52
CA SER A 6 -13.83 10.66 16.06
C SER A 6 -13.62 9.19 15.77
N LYS A 7 -14.45 8.64 14.87
CA LYS A 7 -14.37 7.25 14.48
C LYS A 7 -13.00 6.95 13.87
N LYS A 8 -12.36 5.87 14.28
CA LYS A 8 -11.10 5.42 13.67
C LYS A 8 -11.38 4.83 12.30
N VAL A 9 -10.59 5.21 11.30
CA VAL A 9 -10.72 4.73 9.94
C VAL A 9 -9.48 3.93 9.56
N MET A 10 -9.72 2.77 8.94
CA MET A 10 -8.70 1.97 8.26
C MET A 10 -8.86 2.13 6.75
N ILE A 11 -7.78 2.43 6.06
CA ILE A 11 -7.68 2.26 4.61
C ILE A 11 -7.07 0.88 4.35
N LEU A 12 -7.79 0.07 3.59
CA LEU A 12 -7.32 -1.21 3.05
C LEU A 12 -7.24 -1.09 1.54
N THR A 13 -6.05 -1.20 0.97
CA THR A 13 -5.87 -1.29 -0.48
C THR A 13 -5.60 -2.74 -0.88
N GLY A 14 -6.29 -3.18 -1.95
CA GLY A 14 -6.27 -4.56 -2.42
C GLY A 14 -7.30 -5.44 -1.71
N ALA A 15 -8.40 -5.73 -2.39
CA ALA A 15 -9.48 -6.62 -1.93
C ALA A 15 -9.11 -8.10 -2.11
N GLY A 16 -7.88 -8.47 -1.72
CA GLY A 16 -7.38 -9.83 -1.74
C GLY A 16 -7.44 -10.52 -0.38
N GLN A 17 -7.08 -11.80 -0.36
CA GLN A 17 -7.14 -12.64 0.83
C GLN A 17 -6.20 -12.16 1.95
N ILE A 18 -5.00 -11.67 1.60
CA ILE A 18 -4.03 -11.16 2.59
C ILE A 18 -4.61 -9.91 3.28
N GLY A 19 -5.10 -8.95 2.49
CA GLY A 19 -5.69 -7.73 3.02
C GLY A 19 -6.90 -8.02 3.92
N MET A 20 -7.82 -8.88 3.47
CA MET A 20 -8.97 -9.31 4.24
C MET A 20 -8.56 -10.00 5.57
N ALA A 21 -7.58 -10.91 5.52
CA ALA A 21 -7.12 -11.60 6.71
C ALA A 21 -6.53 -10.65 7.76
N ILE A 22 -5.79 -9.63 7.33
CA ILE A 22 -5.26 -8.59 8.21
C ILE A 22 -6.40 -7.74 8.77
N ALA A 23 -7.28 -7.21 7.90
CA ALA A 23 -8.38 -6.34 8.31
C ALA A 23 -9.32 -7.02 9.31
N ARG A 24 -9.59 -8.31 9.16
CA ARG A 24 -10.40 -9.09 10.12
C ARG A 24 -9.75 -9.23 11.51
N ARG A 25 -8.42 -9.20 11.58
CA ARG A 25 -7.71 -9.31 12.86
C ARG A 25 -7.62 -8.00 13.63
N ILE A 26 -7.48 -6.90 12.92
CA ILE A 26 -7.15 -5.61 13.54
C ILE A 26 -8.15 -4.48 13.27
N GLY A 27 -9.16 -4.72 12.42
CA GLY A 27 -10.14 -3.70 12.00
C GLY A 27 -11.42 -3.64 12.83
N SER A 28 -11.52 -4.42 13.92
CA SER A 28 -12.71 -4.40 14.79
C SER A 28 -12.93 -3.00 15.38
N GLY A 29 -14.18 -2.52 15.30
CA GLY A 29 -14.55 -1.21 15.82
C GLY A 29 -14.11 -0.02 14.93
N MET A 30 -13.50 -0.28 13.78
CA MET A 30 -13.11 0.75 12.81
C MET A 30 -14.11 0.83 11.65
N LYS A 31 -14.15 1.99 11.00
CA LYS A 31 -14.66 2.11 9.63
C LYS A 31 -13.54 1.66 8.68
N ILE A 32 -13.82 0.70 7.81
CA ILE A 32 -12.82 0.17 6.87
C ILE A 32 -13.21 0.61 5.45
N VAL A 33 -12.37 1.39 4.80
CA VAL A 33 -12.51 1.79 3.40
C VAL A 33 -11.64 0.85 2.56
N ILE A 34 -12.27 0.06 1.70
CA ILE A 34 -11.61 -0.96 0.89
C ILE A 34 -11.47 -0.42 -0.53
N GLY A 35 -10.23 -0.12 -0.95
CA GLY A 35 -9.90 0.30 -2.31
C GLY A 35 -9.37 -0.85 -3.15
N ASP A 36 -9.96 -1.11 -4.30
CA ASP A 36 -9.48 -2.08 -5.29
C ASP A 36 -9.78 -1.57 -6.70
N LYS A 37 -8.89 -1.89 -7.66
CA LYS A 37 -9.09 -1.53 -9.06
C LYS A 37 -10.34 -2.21 -9.65
N ASN A 38 -10.59 -3.44 -9.21
CA ASN A 38 -11.83 -4.14 -9.52
C ASN A 38 -12.86 -3.88 -8.42
N ILE A 39 -13.77 -2.96 -8.67
CA ILE A 39 -14.84 -2.61 -7.72
C ILE A 39 -15.69 -3.82 -7.32
N GLY A 40 -15.84 -4.81 -8.21
CA GLY A 40 -16.52 -6.07 -7.91
C GLY A 40 -15.85 -6.86 -6.79
N ASN A 41 -14.50 -6.92 -6.79
CA ASN A 41 -13.73 -7.54 -5.72
C ASN A 41 -13.91 -6.78 -4.39
N ALA A 42 -13.83 -5.44 -4.43
CA ALA A 42 -14.05 -4.62 -3.25
C ALA A 42 -15.45 -4.84 -2.65
N HIS A 43 -16.48 -4.90 -3.48
CA HIS A 43 -17.86 -5.23 -3.06
C HIS A 43 -17.98 -6.63 -2.45
N ALA A 44 -17.33 -7.64 -3.04
CA ALA A 44 -17.38 -9.02 -2.54
C ALA A 44 -16.75 -9.13 -1.14
N ILE A 45 -15.57 -8.54 -0.96
CA ILE A 45 -14.86 -8.52 0.34
C ILE A 45 -15.65 -7.69 1.37
N ALA A 46 -16.15 -6.50 0.99
CA ALA A 46 -16.96 -5.67 1.87
C ALA A 46 -18.20 -6.42 2.35
N ARG A 47 -18.90 -7.12 1.46
CA ARG A 47 -20.07 -7.94 1.83
C ARG A 47 -19.72 -9.03 2.84
N THR A 48 -18.65 -9.79 2.58
CA THR A 48 -18.18 -10.84 3.47
C THR A 48 -17.82 -10.30 4.85
N MET A 49 -17.15 -9.15 4.90
CA MET A 49 -16.77 -8.53 6.17
C MET A 49 -17.97 -7.93 6.92
N ASN A 50 -18.89 -7.27 6.22
CA ASN A 50 -20.10 -6.71 6.82
C ASN A 50 -20.99 -7.82 7.42
N GLN A 51 -21.13 -8.97 6.75
CA GLN A 51 -21.81 -10.15 7.28
C GLN A 51 -21.13 -10.71 8.55
N ALA A 52 -19.84 -10.48 8.70
CA ALA A 52 -19.07 -10.86 9.91
C ALA A 52 -19.04 -9.73 10.97
N GLY A 53 -19.86 -8.67 10.82
CA GLY A 53 -20.01 -7.60 11.80
C GLY A 53 -19.01 -6.45 11.70
N PHE A 54 -18.22 -6.38 10.63
CA PHE A 54 -17.36 -5.22 10.36
C PHE A 54 -18.16 -4.09 9.69
N ASP A 55 -17.67 -2.87 9.80
CA ASP A 55 -18.24 -1.69 9.15
C ASP A 55 -17.36 -1.30 7.95
N THR A 56 -17.67 -1.85 6.77
CA THR A 56 -16.85 -1.67 5.57
C THR A 56 -17.59 -0.98 4.45
N ILE A 57 -16.85 -0.23 3.64
CA ILE A 57 -17.32 0.33 2.36
C ILE A 57 -16.31 0.02 1.25
N PRO A 58 -16.78 -0.40 0.07
CA PRO A 58 -15.95 -0.58 -1.10
C PRO A 58 -15.80 0.73 -1.87
N LEU A 59 -14.64 0.92 -2.50
CA LEU A 59 -14.35 2.03 -3.40
C LEU A 59 -13.49 1.53 -4.57
N GLU A 60 -13.76 2.01 -5.78
CA GLU A 60 -12.85 1.79 -6.90
C GLU A 60 -11.58 2.61 -6.70
N MET A 61 -10.41 1.97 -6.81
CA MET A 61 -9.13 2.64 -6.60
C MET A 61 -8.04 2.02 -7.46
N ASP A 62 -7.49 2.78 -8.39
CA ASP A 62 -6.31 2.41 -9.16
C ASP A 62 -5.05 2.90 -8.45
N LEU A 63 -4.25 1.95 -7.92
CA LEU A 63 -3.01 2.28 -7.20
C LEU A 63 -1.96 2.95 -8.12
N SER A 64 -2.05 2.80 -9.44
CA SER A 64 -1.16 3.48 -10.38
C SER A 64 -1.50 4.96 -10.61
N SER A 65 -2.61 5.46 -10.05
CA SER A 65 -3.11 6.83 -10.21
C SER A 65 -3.08 7.59 -8.89
N ARG A 66 -2.28 8.67 -8.83
CA ARG A 66 -2.26 9.59 -7.67
C ARG A 66 -3.64 10.15 -7.37
N ASP A 67 -4.39 10.57 -8.38
CA ASP A 67 -5.73 11.15 -8.20
C ASP A 67 -6.70 10.12 -7.60
N SER A 68 -6.61 8.86 -8.02
CA SER A 68 -7.41 7.77 -7.46
C SER A 68 -7.06 7.49 -6.00
N ILE A 69 -5.78 7.55 -5.64
CA ILE A 69 -5.30 7.43 -4.26
C ILE A 69 -5.81 8.61 -3.42
N LEU A 70 -5.71 9.84 -3.90
CA LEU A 70 -6.21 11.02 -3.22
C LEU A 70 -7.72 10.97 -3.02
N HIS A 71 -8.47 10.48 -4.00
CA HIS A 71 -9.90 10.25 -3.88
C HIS A 71 -10.23 9.24 -2.77
N LEU A 72 -9.54 8.10 -2.72
CA LEU A 72 -9.68 7.11 -1.64
C LEU A 72 -9.44 7.73 -0.26
N ILE A 73 -8.38 8.52 -0.12
CA ILE A 73 -8.02 9.20 1.13
C ILE A 73 -9.10 10.20 1.52
N ALA A 74 -9.56 11.03 0.59
CA ALA A 74 -10.61 12.03 0.84
C ALA A 74 -11.92 11.36 1.28
N GLU A 75 -12.33 10.28 0.61
CA GLU A 75 -13.51 9.52 1.02
C GLU A 75 -13.33 8.89 2.41
N ALA A 76 -12.14 8.35 2.72
CA ALA A 76 -11.86 7.79 4.05
C ALA A 76 -11.98 8.86 5.16
N GLN A 77 -11.48 10.07 4.92
CA GLN A 77 -11.55 11.19 5.88
C GLN A 77 -12.99 11.63 6.22
N ARG A 78 -13.97 11.38 5.33
CA ARG A 78 -15.39 11.69 5.60
C ARG A 78 -15.97 10.88 6.76
N TYR A 79 -15.36 9.74 7.09
CA TYR A 79 -15.82 8.84 8.14
C TYR A 79 -15.10 9.02 9.47
N GLY A 80 -13.98 9.74 9.50
CA GLY A 80 -13.22 10.01 10.71
C GLY A 80 -11.71 10.13 10.50
N ASN A 81 -10.95 9.95 11.56
CA ASN A 81 -9.50 10.06 11.51
C ASN A 81 -8.89 8.79 10.93
N ILE A 82 -8.08 8.93 9.88
CA ILE A 82 -7.31 7.82 9.33
C ILE A 82 -6.28 7.40 10.38
N SER A 83 -6.48 6.25 10.98
CA SER A 83 -5.64 5.70 12.04
C SER A 83 -4.88 4.44 11.61
N MET A 84 -5.24 3.86 10.45
CA MET A 84 -4.61 2.65 9.97
C MET A 84 -4.55 2.59 8.44
N LEU A 85 -3.39 2.18 7.91
CA LEU A 85 -3.19 1.80 6.52
C LEU A 85 -2.81 0.33 6.43
N VAL A 86 -3.50 -0.43 5.59
CA VAL A 86 -3.09 -1.77 5.15
C VAL A 86 -2.95 -1.73 3.64
N ASN A 87 -1.71 -1.62 3.14
CA ASN A 87 -1.43 -1.68 1.71
C ASN A 87 -1.13 -3.13 1.31
N ALA A 88 -2.14 -3.83 0.80
CA ALA A 88 -2.05 -5.18 0.29
C ALA A 88 -2.34 -5.26 -1.23
N ALA A 89 -2.53 -4.11 -1.88
CA ALA A 89 -2.67 -4.05 -3.33
C ALA A 89 -1.32 -4.31 -4.03
N GLY A 90 -1.40 -4.93 -5.20
CA GLY A 90 -0.24 -5.19 -6.04
C GLY A 90 -0.59 -6.18 -7.15
N VAL A 91 0.35 -6.34 -8.07
CA VAL A 91 0.25 -7.28 -9.18
C VAL A 91 1.43 -8.25 -9.17
N SER A 92 1.23 -9.46 -9.70
CA SER A 92 2.29 -10.47 -9.75
C SER A 92 3.04 -10.45 -11.10
N PRO A 93 4.28 -10.98 -11.14
CA PRO A 93 5.05 -11.08 -12.38
C PRO A 93 4.38 -11.89 -13.48
N SER A 94 3.49 -12.83 -13.11
CA SER A 94 2.75 -13.66 -14.06
C SER A 94 1.49 -13.00 -14.62
N GLN A 95 1.06 -11.88 -14.04
CA GLN A 95 -0.23 -11.24 -14.35
C GLN A 95 -0.08 -9.89 -15.06
N ALA A 96 1.11 -9.28 -15.00
CA ALA A 96 1.28 -7.90 -15.43
C ALA A 96 2.59 -7.69 -16.20
N SER A 97 2.60 -6.67 -17.06
CA SER A 97 3.79 -6.19 -17.76
C SER A 97 4.76 -5.50 -16.81
N VAL A 98 6.03 -5.37 -17.22
CA VAL A 98 7.06 -4.59 -16.50
C VAL A 98 6.56 -3.20 -16.14
N GLU A 99 6.00 -2.48 -17.12
CA GLU A 99 5.47 -1.13 -16.91
C GLU A 99 4.36 -1.09 -15.86
N THR A 100 3.42 -2.04 -15.92
CA THR A 100 2.32 -2.14 -14.96
C THR A 100 2.84 -2.41 -13.55
N ILE A 101 3.80 -3.34 -13.40
CA ILE A 101 4.42 -3.66 -12.11
C ILE A 101 5.10 -2.42 -11.51
N LEU A 102 5.89 -1.71 -12.31
CA LEU A 102 6.58 -0.51 -11.83
C LEU A 102 5.59 0.61 -11.47
N LYS A 103 4.52 0.80 -12.25
CA LYS A 103 3.51 1.82 -11.96
C LYS A 103 2.67 1.47 -10.73
N VAL A 104 2.22 0.23 -10.60
CA VAL A 104 1.33 -0.19 -9.51
C VAL A 104 2.13 -0.46 -8.24
N ASP A 105 3.08 -1.40 -8.29
CA ASP A 105 3.73 -1.91 -7.09
C ASP A 105 4.82 -0.98 -6.56
N LEU A 106 5.52 -0.24 -7.45
CA LEU A 106 6.60 0.65 -7.04
C LEU A 106 6.09 2.08 -6.84
N TYR A 107 5.68 2.76 -7.92
CA TYR A 107 5.24 4.16 -7.87
C TYR A 107 3.98 4.32 -7.02
N GLY A 108 2.94 3.53 -7.29
CA GLY A 108 1.67 3.64 -6.58
C GLY A 108 1.82 3.41 -5.07
N THR A 109 2.65 2.44 -4.66
CA THR A 109 2.97 2.26 -3.24
C THR A 109 3.67 3.48 -2.66
N ALA A 110 4.63 4.08 -3.37
CA ALA A 110 5.32 5.28 -2.90
C ALA A 110 4.36 6.46 -2.72
N VAL A 111 3.46 6.69 -3.70
CA VAL A 111 2.39 7.70 -3.60
C VAL A 111 1.49 7.46 -2.39
N LEU A 112 1.02 6.22 -2.22
CA LEU A 112 0.11 5.88 -1.13
C LEU A 112 0.76 6.15 0.25
N LEU A 113 2.01 5.75 0.44
CA LEU A 113 2.74 5.97 1.70
C LEU A 113 2.93 7.46 1.98
N GLU A 114 3.30 8.24 0.96
CA GLU A 114 3.47 9.68 1.04
C GLU A 114 2.14 10.37 1.39
N GLU A 115 1.06 10.10 0.66
CA GLU A 115 -0.21 10.80 0.81
C GLU A 115 -0.93 10.42 2.11
N VAL A 116 -0.96 9.14 2.48
CA VAL A 116 -1.50 8.73 3.79
C VAL A 116 -0.66 9.29 4.93
N GLY A 117 0.67 9.35 4.77
CA GLY A 117 1.57 9.97 5.74
C GLY A 117 1.26 11.43 6.03
N LYS A 118 0.65 12.17 5.10
CA LYS A 118 0.24 13.56 5.30
C LYS A 118 -0.97 13.69 6.23
N VAL A 119 -1.83 12.66 6.30
CA VAL A 119 -3.14 12.71 6.98
C VAL A 119 -3.31 11.70 8.10
N ILE A 120 -2.37 10.78 8.29
CA ILE A 120 -2.42 9.80 9.38
C ILE A 120 -2.46 10.51 10.73
N CYS A 121 -3.37 10.09 11.62
CA CYS A 121 -3.48 10.70 12.93
C CYS A 121 -2.35 10.25 13.89
N PRO A 122 -2.05 11.02 14.94
CA PRO A 122 -1.15 10.59 16.00
C PRO A 122 -1.60 9.26 16.62
N GLY A 123 -0.65 8.36 16.89
CA GLY A 123 -0.91 6.99 17.34
C GLY A 123 -1.31 6.03 16.19
N GLY A 124 -1.43 6.55 14.98
CA GLY A 124 -1.76 5.75 13.80
C GLY A 124 -0.66 4.77 13.41
N SER A 125 -1.03 3.79 12.57
CA SER A 125 -0.08 2.79 12.11
C SER A 125 -0.38 2.35 10.68
N GLY A 126 0.67 1.94 9.96
CA GLY A 126 0.54 1.39 8.63
C GLY A 126 1.37 0.14 8.43
N VAL A 127 0.94 -0.69 7.49
CA VAL A 127 1.70 -1.83 7.00
C VAL A 127 1.60 -1.92 5.49
N THR A 128 2.73 -2.14 4.83
CA THR A 128 2.82 -2.43 3.40
C THR A 128 3.26 -3.87 3.19
N ILE A 129 2.53 -4.59 2.35
CA ILE A 129 2.90 -5.95 1.97
C ILE A 129 3.92 -5.89 0.83
N SER A 130 5.19 -6.08 1.21
CA SER A 130 6.29 -6.27 0.28
C SER A 130 6.37 -7.75 -0.15
N SER A 131 7.57 -8.28 -0.33
CA SER A 131 7.80 -9.70 -0.65
C SER A 131 9.23 -10.10 -0.31
N GLN A 132 9.45 -11.37 0.02
CA GLN A 132 10.80 -11.94 0.06
C GLN A 132 11.55 -11.75 -1.28
N SER A 133 10.84 -11.62 -2.40
CA SER A 133 11.43 -11.40 -3.73
C SER A 133 12.31 -10.15 -3.77
N GLY A 134 11.95 -9.07 -3.06
CA GLY A 134 12.76 -7.86 -2.95
C GLY A 134 14.09 -8.06 -2.19
N HIS A 135 14.28 -9.19 -1.51
CA HIS A 135 15.50 -9.57 -0.81
C HIS A 135 16.30 -10.66 -1.52
N ARG A 136 15.73 -11.31 -2.55
CA ARG A 136 16.35 -12.40 -3.30
C ARG A 136 16.99 -11.97 -4.62
N MET A 137 16.89 -10.70 -4.98
CA MET A 137 17.58 -10.14 -6.12
C MET A 137 19.07 -9.91 -5.80
N PRO A 138 19.95 -9.76 -6.81
CA PRO A 138 21.30 -9.29 -6.58
C PRO A 138 21.32 -8.00 -5.74
N ALA A 139 22.30 -7.89 -4.86
CA ALA A 139 22.42 -6.72 -3.99
C ALA A 139 22.56 -5.44 -4.83
N LEU A 140 21.77 -4.43 -4.51
CA LEU A 140 21.93 -3.08 -5.02
C LEU A 140 23.09 -2.39 -4.27
N THR A 141 23.71 -1.40 -4.89
CA THR A 141 24.64 -0.52 -4.18
C THR A 141 23.88 0.31 -3.12
N ALA A 142 24.61 0.83 -2.13
CA ALA A 142 24.03 1.73 -1.13
C ALA A 142 23.39 2.96 -1.78
N GLU A 143 24.03 3.50 -2.83
CA GLU A 143 23.50 4.64 -3.60
C GLU A 143 22.19 4.30 -4.33
N GLN A 144 22.10 3.12 -4.97
CA GLN A 144 20.86 2.67 -5.62
C GLN A 144 19.73 2.46 -4.61
N ASP A 145 20.03 1.88 -3.45
CA ASP A 145 19.06 1.74 -2.36
C ASP A 145 18.59 3.11 -1.83
N GLU A 146 19.51 4.09 -1.72
CA GLU A 146 19.20 5.46 -1.33
C GLU A 146 18.34 6.17 -2.38
N GLN A 147 18.65 6.01 -3.65
CA GLN A 147 17.83 6.53 -4.75
C GLN A 147 16.40 6.00 -4.68
N LEU A 148 16.20 4.69 -4.49
CA LEU A 148 14.88 4.10 -4.31
C LEU A 148 14.15 4.67 -3.08
N ALA A 149 14.86 4.96 -2.00
CA ALA A 149 14.31 5.48 -0.76
C ALA A 149 13.90 6.96 -0.86
N MET A 150 14.77 7.80 -1.45
CA MET A 150 14.74 9.24 -1.24
C MET A 150 14.34 10.06 -2.47
N THR A 151 14.43 9.50 -3.70
CA THR A 151 14.02 10.24 -4.91
C THR A 151 12.57 10.71 -4.79
N PRO A 152 12.24 11.97 -5.13
CA PRO A 152 10.87 12.46 -5.13
C PRO A 152 9.93 11.51 -5.89
N THR A 153 8.74 11.28 -5.37
CA THR A 153 7.85 10.23 -5.88
C THR A 153 7.55 10.39 -7.37
N GLU A 154 7.37 11.63 -7.86
CA GLU A 154 7.10 11.88 -9.28
C GLU A 154 8.31 11.64 -10.20
N GLU A 155 9.51 11.63 -9.66
CA GLU A 155 10.74 11.36 -10.40
C GLU A 155 11.19 9.89 -10.29
N LEU A 156 10.52 9.12 -9.45
CA LEU A 156 10.96 7.77 -9.08
C LEU A 156 11.09 6.83 -10.29
N LEU A 157 10.12 6.89 -11.22
CA LEU A 157 10.15 6.06 -12.42
C LEU A 157 11.20 6.54 -13.46
N ASN A 158 11.78 7.72 -13.27
CA ASN A 158 12.86 8.23 -14.14
C ASN A 158 14.25 7.72 -13.75
N LEU A 159 14.37 7.03 -12.62
CA LEU A 159 15.65 6.46 -12.18
C LEU A 159 16.23 5.53 -13.23
N GLU A 160 17.52 5.68 -13.52
CA GLU A 160 18.26 4.88 -14.52
C GLU A 160 18.11 3.38 -14.29
N LEU A 161 18.15 2.94 -13.03
CA LEU A 161 18.01 1.51 -12.67
C LEU A 161 16.61 0.94 -12.97
N LEU A 162 15.60 1.77 -13.23
CA LEU A 162 14.23 1.36 -13.58
C LEU A 162 13.92 1.47 -15.06
N GLN A 163 14.87 1.94 -15.88
CA GLN A 163 14.67 2.08 -17.32
C GLN A 163 14.62 0.72 -18.04
N PRO A 164 13.96 0.61 -19.18
CA PRO A 164 13.77 -0.67 -19.89
C PRO A 164 15.05 -1.45 -20.17
N GLY A 165 16.19 -0.77 -20.40
CA GLY A 165 17.48 -1.42 -20.60
C GLY A 165 18.06 -2.10 -19.35
N ASN A 166 17.60 -1.71 -18.17
CA ASN A 166 18.11 -2.20 -16.88
C ASN A 166 17.13 -3.17 -16.19
N ILE A 167 15.88 -3.26 -16.65
CA ILE A 167 14.90 -4.23 -16.16
C ILE A 167 14.85 -5.43 -17.12
N LYS A 168 15.23 -6.61 -16.63
CA LYS A 168 15.39 -7.82 -17.47
C LYS A 168 14.07 -8.44 -17.89
N ASP A 169 13.13 -8.53 -16.96
CA ASP A 169 11.84 -9.21 -17.13
C ASP A 169 10.84 -8.77 -16.04
N THR A 170 9.65 -9.34 -16.05
CA THR A 170 8.59 -9.03 -15.08
C THR A 170 8.96 -9.45 -13.66
N LEU A 171 9.73 -10.53 -13.47
CA LEU A 171 10.22 -10.94 -12.15
C LEU A 171 11.21 -9.91 -11.60
N HIS A 172 12.14 -9.44 -12.42
CA HIS A 172 13.09 -8.40 -12.00
C HIS A 172 12.38 -7.09 -11.67
N ALA A 173 11.40 -6.66 -12.48
CA ALA A 173 10.57 -5.50 -12.16
C ALA A 173 9.84 -5.64 -10.81
N TYR A 174 9.29 -6.81 -10.54
CA TYR A 174 8.64 -7.12 -9.27
C TYR A 174 9.63 -7.10 -8.09
N GLN A 175 10.80 -7.70 -8.25
CA GLN A 175 11.85 -7.67 -7.24
C GLN A 175 12.26 -6.24 -6.92
N MET A 176 12.50 -5.41 -7.94
CA MET A 176 12.82 -3.98 -7.79
C MET A 176 11.69 -3.21 -7.09
N ALA A 177 10.43 -3.44 -7.47
CA ALA A 177 9.28 -2.82 -6.83
C ALA A 177 9.19 -3.19 -5.34
N LYS A 178 9.34 -4.48 -5.02
CA LYS A 178 9.27 -4.94 -3.62
C LYS A 178 10.48 -4.49 -2.79
N ARG A 179 11.67 -4.37 -3.40
CA ARG A 179 12.83 -3.73 -2.76
C ARG A 179 12.57 -2.25 -2.48
N CYS A 180 12.05 -1.51 -3.48
CA CYS A 180 11.69 -0.11 -3.33
C CYS A 180 10.66 0.09 -2.20
N ASN A 181 9.63 -0.77 -2.10
CA ASN A 181 8.63 -0.68 -1.04
C ASN A 181 9.26 -0.70 0.36
N VAL A 182 10.23 -1.60 0.60
CA VAL A 182 10.95 -1.65 1.88
C VAL A 182 11.72 -0.36 2.11
N LYS A 183 12.43 0.16 1.08
CA LYS A 183 13.22 1.39 1.20
C LYS A 183 12.34 2.62 1.41
N ARG A 184 11.22 2.72 0.70
CA ARG A 184 10.23 3.80 0.92
C ARG A 184 9.62 3.76 2.32
N VAL A 185 9.29 2.59 2.82
CA VAL A 185 8.80 2.45 4.21
C VAL A 185 9.86 2.95 5.20
N MET A 186 11.15 2.65 5.01
CA MET A 186 12.21 3.16 5.88
C MET A 186 12.30 4.70 5.85
N ALA A 187 12.24 5.31 4.67
CA ALA A 187 12.27 6.76 4.52
C ALA A 187 11.00 7.44 5.09
N GLU A 188 9.83 6.90 4.76
CA GLU A 188 8.55 7.45 5.26
C GLU A 188 8.35 7.25 6.77
N ALA A 189 8.96 6.21 7.37
CA ALA A 189 8.88 5.98 8.82
C ALA A 189 9.35 7.19 9.63
N VAL A 190 10.33 7.95 9.14
CA VAL A 190 10.81 9.18 9.79
C VAL A 190 9.72 10.26 9.77
N LYS A 191 9.06 10.46 8.62
CA LYS A 191 7.99 11.46 8.46
C LYS A 191 6.74 11.08 9.26
N TRP A 192 6.36 9.78 9.24
CA TRP A 192 5.25 9.28 10.04
C TRP A 192 5.56 9.40 11.53
N GLY A 193 6.80 9.07 11.94
CA GLY A 193 7.27 9.19 13.33
C GLY A 193 7.19 10.61 13.85
N ALA A 194 7.54 11.62 13.04
CA ALA A 194 7.40 13.04 13.39
C ALA A 194 5.96 13.45 13.71
N LYS A 195 4.95 12.70 13.23
CA LYS A 195 3.52 12.88 13.54
C LYS A 195 3.03 11.98 14.68
N GLY A 196 3.90 11.21 15.31
CA GLY A 196 3.53 10.24 16.34
C GLY A 196 2.87 8.97 15.77
N ALA A 197 3.04 8.69 14.48
CA ALA A 197 2.55 7.49 13.82
C ALA A 197 3.71 6.56 13.42
N ARG A 198 3.41 5.36 12.95
CA ARG A 198 4.43 4.39 12.50
C ARG A 198 3.99 3.67 11.22
N ILE A 199 4.95 3.35 10.37
CA ILE A 199 4.75 2.53 9.16
C ILE A 199 5.80 1.42 9.14
N ASN A 200 5.38 0.21 8.74
CA ASN A 200 6.26 -0.94 8.59
C ASN A 200 5.97 -1.67 7.28
N SER A 201 6.87 -2.57 6.90
CA SER A 201 6.65 -3.52 5.81
C SER A 201 6.74 -4.96 6.31
N ILE A 202 5.99 -5.83 5.65
CA ILE A 202 6.09 -7.28 5.82
C ILE A 202 6.52 -7.84 4.47
N SER A 203 7.54 -8.72 4.48
CA SER A 203 8.05 -9.40 3.29
C SER A 203 7.70 -10.88 3.33
N PRO A 204 6.47 -11.27 2.97
CA PRO A 204 6.04 -12.66 3.01
C PRO A 204 6.86 -13.53 2.06
N GLY A 205 6.95 -14.82 2.38
CA GLY A 205 7.35 -15.87 1.47
C GLY A 205 6.18 -16.28 0.55
N ILE A 206 6.11 -17.56 0.25
CA ILE A 206 5.00 -18.12 -0.51
C ILE A 206 3.77 -18.16 0.40
N VAL A 207 2.70 -17.48 -0.02
CA VAL A 207 1.40 -17.51 0.64
C VAL A 207 0.42 -18.21 -0.30
N VAL A 208 -0.15 -19.32 0.14
CA VAL A 208 -1.14 -20.04 -0.65
C VAL A 208 -2.47 -19.30 -0.55
N THR A 209 -2.84 -18.64 -1.63
CA THR A 209 -4.14 -17.96 -1.79
C THR A 209 -4.71 -18.33 -3.15
N PRO A 210 -6.05 -18.42 -3.32
CA PRO A 210 -6.64 -18.35 -4.64
C PRO A 210 -6.27 -16.98 -5.24
N LEU A 211 -5.63 -17.02 -6.41
CA LEU A 211 -5.31 -15.82 -7.18
C LEU A 211 -6.51 -15.45 -8.07
#